data_a222617304a80f2fd8a5f0a98c80296d
#
_entry.id   a222617304a80f2fd8a5f0a98c80296d
#
_cell.length_a   1.000
_cell.length_b   1.000
_cell.length_c   1.000
_cell.angle_alpha   90.00
_cell.angle_beta   90.00
_cell.angle_gamma   90.00
#
_symmetry.space_group_name_H-M   'P 1'
#
loop_
_entity.id
_entity.type
_entity.pdbx_description
1 polymer ?
#
loop_
_entity_poly.entity_id
_entity_poly.type
_entity_poly.pdbx_seq_one_letter_code
_entity_poly.pdbx_strand_id
1 'polypeptide(L)'
;EVLSLAGISLDNVDAVALANLPRYEQTPYSDVFFKHVYKLSKTDKNLRKYFWKHQFDRFTRRFRGRAKAQNEVLAQKPTYTVEHHLAHAASAYYLSPFKNEKVGVITLDGAGDFSWGSVWLGEQGKLTKIAHFPHIYSIGLIYSAVTIHLGFKATRHEGKVLGLAAFGNPEPLLTRLLEHTNVNNWNELFTSKLANVTLGFNNPIGQAVISELCEGLNKEDIAAGVQGFTELLICNWIKQQAKELNIESLALAGGVFANVKLNQRILDLPEINNIYIHPNMGDGGLASGAACEVYSQLNNGLPPVFKQQVYLGTEITKESSLDALNLAGLSFSEPNDLAKQVAKLLADGKVVARADGKMEYGPRSLGNRSVMASCSDPKINQWLNKQFARTEFMPFAPVIMQSHAKSFFPDWDESHIAARFMTITYNASKLAKQQIPAA
;
A
#
# COMPACT_ATOMS: atom_id res chain seq x y z
N GLU A 1 3.97 21.79 11.54
CA GLU A 1 3.52 20.66 12.38
C GLU A 1 4.62 19.60 12.54
N VAL A 2 5.15 18.99 11.47
CA VAL A 2 6.20 17.93 11.58
C VAL A 2 7.45 18.43 12.31
N LEU A 3 7.95 19.61 12.01
CA LEU A 3 9.10 20.19 12.68
C LEU A 3 8.78 20.49 14.16
N SER A 4 7.58 20.99 14.45
CA SER A 4 7.11 21.22 15.82
C SER A 4 7.03 19.93 16.62
N LEU A 5 6.50 18.84 16.04
CA LEU A 5 6.47 17.52 16.67
C LEU A 5 7.88 16.95 16.94
N ALA A 6 8.84 17.29 16.09
CA ALA A 6 10.25 16.93 16.25
C ALA A 6 11.00 17.85 17.22
N GLY A 7 10.39 18.94 17.68
CA GLY A 7 11.04 19.94 18.55
C GLY A 7 12.16 20.73 17.85
N ILE A 8 12.10 20.89 16.53
CA ILE A 8 13.10 21.58 15.73
C ILE A 8 12.49 22.73 14.92
N SER A 9 13.30 23.74 14.60
CA SER A 9 12.95 24.84 13.68
C SER A 9 13.40 24.53 12.25
N LEU A 10 12.97 25.35 11.30
CA LEU A 10 13.42 25.25 9.92
C LEU A 10 14.95 25.48 9.76
N ASP A 11 15.56 26.26 10.65
CA ASP A 11 17.00 26.51 10.62
C ASP A 11 17.81 25.25 10.88
N ASN A 12 17.25 24.29 11.63
CA ASN A 12 17.85 23.01 11.92
C ASN A 12 17.71 21.99 10.77
N VAL A 13 17.06 22.37 9.66
CA VAL A 13 16.91 21.51 8.48
C VAL A 13 18.09 21.74 7.54
N ASP A 14 18.89 20.71 7.27
CA ASP A 14 20.04 20.80 6.39
C ASP A 14 19.66 20.68 4.91
N ALA A 15 18.67 19.85 4.59
CA ALA A 15 18.23 19.59 3.23
C ALA A 15 16.73 19.24 3.14
N VAL A 16 16.16 19.41 1.95
CA VAL A 16 14.79 19.05 1.62
C VAL A 16 14.80 17.93 0.59
N ALA A 17 14.07 16.85 0.86
CA ALA A 17 13.84 15.76 -0.07
C ALA A 17 12.42 15.82 -0.65
N LEU A 18 12.30 15.80 -1.96
CA LEU A 18 11.04 15.76 -2.67
C LEU A 18 10.90 14.41 -3.36
N ALA A 19 9.87 13.66 -3.00
CA ALA A 19 9.49 12.46 -3.75
C ALA A 19 8.85 12.86 -5.08
N ASN A 20 9.01 12.01 -6.09
CA ASN A 20 8.67 12.20 -7.50
C ASN A 20 9.64 13.12 -8.25
N LEU A 21 10.10 12.63 -9.38
CA LEU A 21 10.99 13.37 -10.25
C LEU A 21 10.26 14.53 -10.92
N PRO A 22 10.88 15.70 -11.07
CA PRO A 22 10.37 16.73 -11.94
C PRO A 22 10.31 16.20 -13.39
N ARG A 23 9.36 16.71 -14.17
CA ARG A 23 9.03 16.17 -15.52
C ARG A 23 10.24 16.05 -16.45
N TYR A 24 11.22 16.91 -16.33
CA TYR A 24 12.43 16.88 -17.16
C TYR A 24 13.40 15.74 -16.75
N GLU A 25 13.35 15.27 -15.50
CA GLU A 25 14.13 14.15 -15.00
C GLU A 25 13.43 12.80 -15.24
N GLN A 26 12.14 12.80 -15.53
CA GLN A 26 11.37 11.59 -15.87
C GLN A 26 11.68 11.04 -17.28
N THR A 27 12.51 11.72 -18.08
CA THR A 27 12.77 11.34 -19.49
C THR A 27 13.18 9.88 -19.65
N PRO A 28 14.15 9.31 -18.90
CA PRO A 28 14.54 7.92 -19.06
C PRO A 28 13.38 6.92 -18.88
N TYR A 29 12.55 7.15 -17.86
CA TYR A 29 11.40 6.28 -17.56
C TYR A 29 10.29 6.44 -18.59
N SER A 30 10.01 7.69 -18.98
CA SER A 30 9.01 7.97 -20.01
C SER A 30 9.41 7.40 -21.37
N ASP A 31 10.69 7.38 -21.72
CA ASP A 31 11.17 6.81 -22.99
C ASP A 31 10.97 5.28 -23.01
N VAL A 32 11.25 4.59 -21.90
CA VAL A 32 10.95 3.16 -21.76
C VAL A 32 9.44 2.93 -21.91
N PHE A 33 8.61 3.67 -21.19
CA PHE A 33 7.16 3.56 -21.27
C PHE A 33 6.66 3.77 -22.71
N PHE A 34 7.05 4.85 -23.37
CA PHE A 34 6.59 5.14 -24.74
C PHE A 34 7.13 4.17 -25.79
N LYS A 35 8.29 3.56 -25.58
CA LYS A 35 8.79 2.45 -26.42
C LYS A 35 7.82 1.27 -26.40
N HIS A 36 7.34 0.89 -25.22
CA HIS A 36 6.35 -0.19 -25.09
C HIS A 36 4.99 0.20 -25.66
N VAL A 37 4.49 1.41 -25.39
CA VAL A 37 3.25 1.93 -26.00
C VAL A 37 3.35 1.92 -27.53
N TYR A 38 4.47 2.37 -28.09
CA TYR A 38 4.70 2.33 -29.55
C TYR A 38 4.64 0.91 -30.12
N LYS A 39 5.31 -0.05 -29.45
CA LYS A 39 5.28 -1.46 -29.87
C LYS A 39 3.85 -1.99 -29.95
N LEU A 40 3.07 -1.79 -28.90
CA LEU A 40 1.67 -2.23 -28.81
C LEU A 40 0.75 -1.46 -29.76
N SER A 41 1.05 -0.21 -30.07
CA SER A 41 0.26 0.65 -30.97
C SER A 41 0.26 0.19 -32.43
N LYS A 42 1.18 -0.71 -32.81
CA LYS A 42 1.22 -1.26 -34.18
C LYS A 42 -0.04 -2.07 -34.50
N THR A 43 -0.61 -2.73 -33.49
CA THR A 43 -1.80 -3.58 -33.62
C THR A 43 -3.06 -2.96 -33.05
N ASP A 44 -2.96 -1.84 -32.31
CA ASP A 44 -4.09 -1.22 -31.63
C ASP A 44 -4.19 0.28 -31.96
N LYS A 45 -5.36 0.69 -32.50
CA LYS A 45 -5.61 2.09 -32.91
C LYS A 45 -5.73 3.07 -31.74
N ASN A 46 -6.21 2.61 -30.58
CA ASN A 46 -6.39 3.46 -29.39
C ASN A 46 -5.05 3.78 -28.77
N LEU A 47 -4.17 2.76 -28.61
CA LEU A 47 -2.79 2.95 -28.17
C LEU A 47 -2.02 3.84 -29.16
N ARG A 48 -2.29 3.72 -30.48
CA ARG A 48 -1.69 4.62 -31.50
C ARG A 48 -2.12 6.05 -31.32
N LYS A 49 -3.41 6.30 -31.10
CA LYS A 49 -3.95 7.64 -30.82
C LYS A 49 -3.36 8.21 -29.52
N TYR A 50 -3.28 7.40 -28.47
CA TYR A 50 -2.66 7.79 -27.21
C TYR A 50 -1.19 8.15 -27.40
N PHE A 51 -0.40 7.33 -28.08
CA PHE A 51 1.02 7.55 -28.35
C PHE A 51 1.24 8.91 -29.04
N TRP A 52 0.57 9.17 -30.18
CA TRP A 52 0.75 10.42 -30.93
C TRP A 52 0.29 11.64 -30.17
N LYS A 53 -0.82 11.57 -29.44
CA LYS A 53 -1.28 12.65 -28.58
C LYS A 53 -0.22 13.03 -27.54
N HIS A 54 0.34 12.06 -26.85
CA HIS A 54 1.34 12.32 -25.82
C HIS A 54 2.71 12.72 -26.38
N GLN A 55 3.10 12.26 -27.56
CA GLN A 55 4.31 12.76 -28.24
C GLN A 55 4.16 14.24 -28.61
N PHE A 56 3.01 14.63 -29.11
CA PHE A 56 2.70 16.03 -29.39
C PHE A 56 2.71 16.89 -28.12
N ASP A 57 2.09 16.39 -27.04
CA ASP A 57 2.11 17.08 -25.74
C ASP A 57 3.54 17.21 -25.18
N ARG A 58 4.39 16.19 -25.30
CA ARG A 58 5.81 16.26 -24.92
C ARG A 58 6.55 17.34 -25.70
N PHE A 59 6.33 17.42 -27.00
CA PHE A 59 6.95 18.41 -27.85
C PHE A 59 6.50 19.85 -27.46
N THR A 60 5.21 20.07 -27.30
CA THR A 60 4.67 21.38 -26.92
C THR A 60 5.06 21.82 -25.51
N ARG A 61 5.21 20.88 -24.56
CA ARG A 61 5.62 21.19 -23.17
C ARG A 61 7.07 21.61 -23.04
N ARG A 62 7.96 21.28 -23.98
CA ARG A 62 9.33 21.82 -24.04
C ARG A 62 9.36 23.36 -24.08
N PHE A 63 8.31 23.97 -24.58
CA PHE A 63 8.18 25.43 -24.70
C PHE A 63 7.40 26.08 -23.55
N ARG A 64 6.79 25.29 -22.65
CA ARG A 64 6.12 25.81 -21.45
C ARG A 64 7.12 25.87 -20.31
N GLY A 65 7.35 27.08 -19.78
CA GLY A 65 8.34 27.33 -18.73
C GLY A 65 8.20 26.44 -17.49
N ARG A 66 9.30 26.30 -16.77
CA ARG A 66 9.40 25.52 -15.52
C ARG A 66 8.39 26.02 -14.50
N ALA A 67 7.60 25.14 -13.91
CA ALA A 67 6.83 25.47 -12.71
C ALA A 67 7.81 25.86 -11.60
N LYS A 68 7.71 27.07 -11.08
CA LYS A 68 8.49 27.51 -9.91
C LYS A 68 8.03 26.69 -8.69
N ALA A 69 8.98 26.28 -7.84
CA ALA A 69 8.67 25.73 -6.54
C ALA A 69 7.77 26.73 -5.77
N GLN A 70 6.61 26.25 -5.31
CA GLN A 70 5.56 27.12 -4.75
C GLN A 70 5.83 27.59 -3.30
N ASN A 71 6.98 27.28 -2.72
CA ASN A 71 7.24 27.63 -1.31
C ASN A 71 8.59 28.36 -1.19
N GLU A 72 8.55 29.65 -0.94
CA GLU A 72 9.74 30.50 -0.77
C GLU A 72 10.65 30.04 0.38
N VAL A 73 10.10 29.39 1.39
CA VAL A 73 10.84 28.91 2.56
C VAL A 73 11.70 27.69 2.20
N LEU A 74 11.20 26.82 1.31
CA LEU A 74 11.95 25.64 0.82
C LEU A 74 13.04 26.04 -0.20
N ALA A 75 12.91 27.20 -0.86
CA ALA A 75 13.87 27.69 -1.85
C ALA A 75 15.24 28.07 -1.25
N GLN A 76 15.33 28.21 0.08
CA GLN A 76 16.56 28.60 0.79
C GLN A 76 17.44 27.40 1.21
N LYS A 77 16.94 26.17 1.13
CA LYS A 77 17.64 24.96 1.52
C LYS A 77 18.02 24.10 0.30
N PRO A 78 19.13 23.37 0.35
CA PRO A 78 19.45 22.38 -0.68
C PRO A 78 18.27 21.43 -0.88
N THR A 79 17.79 21.32 -2.11
CA THR A 79 16.60 20.49 -2.42
C THR A 79 17.00 19.37 -3.37
N TYR A 80 16.70 18.15 -2.98
CA TYR A 80 16.96 16.91 -3.71
C TYR A 80 15.66 16.30 -4.18
N THR A 81 15.64 15.73 -5.37
CA THR A 81 14.52 14.97 -5.91
C THR A 81 14.82 13.49 -5.86
N VAL A 82 13.85 12.70 -5.42
CA VAL A 82 13.96 11.25 -5.31
C VAL A 82 12.87 10.63 -6.19
N GLU A 83 13.27 9.68 -7.03
CA GLU A 83 12.34 8.94 -7.89
C GLU A 83 11.29 8.21 -7.04
N HIS A 84 10.06 8.14 -7.52
CA HIS A 84 8.90 7.64 -6.79
C HIS A 84 9.12 6.23 -6.19
N HIS A 85 9.55 5.28 -7.01
CA HIS A 85 9.80 3.92 -6.54
C HIS A 85 11.07 3.80 -5.70
N LEU A 86 12.06 4.67 -5.90
CA LEU A 86 13.20 4.77 -4.99
C LEU A 86 12.76 5.27 -3.61
N ALA A 87 11.84 6.25 -3.55
CA ALA A 87 11.30 6.71 -2.28
C ALA A 87 10.51 5.60 -1.55
N HIS A 88 9.70 4.81 -2.27
CA HIS A 88 9.07 3.63 -1.70
C HIS A 88 10.10 2.60 -1.21
N ALA A 89 11.09 2.26 -2.03
CA ALA A 89 12.14 1.31 -1.66
C ALA A 89 12.92 1.77 -0.42
N ALA A 90 13.26 3.05 -0.37
CA ALA A 90 13.95 3.64 0.76
C ALA A 90 13.12 3.59 2.05
N SER A 91 11.81 3.85 1.98
CA SER A 91 10.92 3.71 3.14
C SER A 91 10.86 2.26 3.65
N ALA A 92 10.81 1.29 2.73
CA ALA A 92 10.78 -0.12 3.08
C ALA A 92 12.10 -0.61 3.66
N TYR A 93 13.24 -0.26 3.05
CA TYR A 93 14.55 -0.77 3.44
C TYR A 93 15.09 -0.08 4.68
N TYR A 94 15.26 1.26 4.64
CA TYR A 94 15.92 1.97 5.74
C TYR A 94 15.14 1.99 7.05
N LEU A 95 13.82 1.74 6.99
CA LEU A 95 12.97 1.67 8.17
C LEU A 95 12.60 0.22 8.54
N SER A 96 13.24 -0.79 7.92
CA SER A 96 13.04 -2.21 8.18
C SER A 96 13.87 -2.73 9.37
N PRO A 97 13.53 -3.92 9.90
CA PRO A 97 14.34 -4.60 10.91
C PRO A 97 15.62 -5.23 10.36
N PHE A 98 15.83 -5.28 9.06
CA PHE A 98 16.87 -6.05 8.37
C PHE A 98 18.21 -5.30 8.32
N LYS A 99 18.93 -5.26 9.45
CA LYS A 99 20.14 -4.43 9.61
C LYS A 99 21.39 -4.96 8.89
N ASN A 100 21.58 -6.27 8.90
CA ASN A 100 22.82 -6.91 8.47
C ASN A 100 22.58 -7.99 7.40
N GLU A 101 21.40 -7.96 6.78
CA GLU A 101 20.98 -8.94 5.80
C GLU A 101 21.02 -8.37 4.40
N LYS A 102 21.19 -9.24 3.43
CA LYS A 102 20.91 -8.97 2.04
C LYS A 102 19.41 -9.08 1.83
N VAL A 103 18.76 -7.99 1.45
CA VAL A 103 17.30 -7.86 1.40
C VAL A 103 16.84 -7.56 -0.01
N GLY A 104 15.86 -8.31 -0.49
CA GLY A 104 15.11 -7.92 -1.67
C GLY A 104 14.13 -6.81 -1.33
N VAL A 105 14.23 -5.67 -2.03
CA VAL A 105 13.30 -4.57 -1.83
C VAL A 105 12.44 -4.44 -3.06
N ILE A 106 11.14 -4.64 -2.89
CA ILE A 106 10.17 -4.64 -4.00
C ILE A 106 9.14 -3.54 -3.77
N THR A 107 8.93 -2.75 -4.81
CA THR A 107 7.91 -1.71 -4.79
C THR A 107 6.90 -1.97 -5.90
N LEU A 108 5.61 -1.97 -5.57
CA LEU A 108 4.51 -2.14 -6.53
C LEU A 108 3.39 -1.15 -6.21
N ASP A 109 3.01 -0.35 -7.21
CA ASP A 109 1.97 0.67 -7.05
C ASP A 109 1.04 0.71 -8.29
N GLY A 110 0.12 1.65 -8.32
CA GLY A 110 -0.66 1.98 -9.52
C GLY A 110 0.24 2.55 -10.60
N ALA A 111 0.86 3.70 -10.34
CA ALA A 111 1.83 4.35 -11.21
C ALA A 111 2.54 5.50 -10.49
N GLY A 112 3.85 5.64 -10.69
CA GLY A 112 4.67 6.78 -10.28
C GLY A 112 5.87 6.94 -11.22
N ASP A 113 6.18 8.16 -11.63
CA ASP A 113 7.31 8.46 -12.54
C ASP A 113 7.40 7.54 -13.78
N PHE A 114 6.26 7.23 -14.44
CA PHE A 114 6.10 6.29 -15.56
C PHE A 114 6.42 4.82 -15.26
N SER A 115 6.60 4.46 -14.01
CA SER A 115 6.79 3.09 -13.53
C SER A 115 5.61 2.66 -12.67
N TRP A 116 5.39 1.35 -12.52
CA TRP A 116 4.44 0.79 -11.56
C TRP A 116 5.10 -0.08 -10.50
N GLY A 117 6.39 -0.37 -10.69
CA GLY A 117 7.14 -1.17 -9.75
C GLY A 117 8.62 -1.19 -10.04
N SER A 118 9.40 -1.58 -9.03
CA SER A 118 10.84 -1.74 -9.13
C SER A 118 11.35 -2.80 -8.16
N VAL A 119 12.53 -3.33 -8.47
CA VAL A 119 13.30 -4.27 -7.64
C VAL A 119 14.63 -3.64 -7.28
N TRP A 120 14.98 -3.74 -6.03
CA TRP A 120 16.24 -3.26 -5.48
C TRP A 120 16.87 -4.34 -4.60
N LEU A 121 18.15 -4.25 -4.43
CA LEU A 121 18.90 -4.99 -3.43
C LEU A 121 19.33 -4.01 -2.34
N GLY A 122 18.91 -4.27 -1.12
CA GLY A 122 19.32 -3.56 0.08
C GLY A 122 20.45 -4.32 0.78
N GLU A 123 21.62 -3.69 0.91
CA GLU A 123 22.78 -4.29 1.56
C GLU A 123 23.68 -3.19 2.11
N GLN A 124 24.22 -3.39 3.32
CA GLN A 124 25.17 -2.47 3.95
C GLN A 124 24.73 -0.99 3.96
N GLY A 125 23.42 -0.77 4.18
CA GLY A 125 22.86 0.58 4.25
C GLY A 125 22.73 1.31 2.92
N LYS A 126 22.73 0.58 1.79
CA LYS A 126 22.57 1.11 0.44
C LYS A 126 21.54 0.34 -0.36
N LEU A 127 20.91 1.02 -1.31
CA LEU A 127 19.99 0.46 -2.28
C LEU A 127 20.62 0.40 -3.67
N THR A 128 20.64 -0.78 -4.28
CA THR A 128 21.07 -0.97 -5.66
C THR A 128 19.88 -1.36 -6.52
N LYS A 129 19.55 -0.57 -7.55
CA LYS A 129 18.47 -0.86 -8.48
C LYS A 129 18.79 -2.07 -9.35
N ILE A 130 17.91 -3.06 -9.38
CA ILE A 130 18.00 -4.26 -10.22
C ILE A 130 17.11 -4.14 -11.44
N ALA A 131 15.84 -3.73 -11.25
CA ALA A 131 14.87 -3.61 -12.33
C ALA A 131 13.82 -2.54 -12.03
N HIS A 132 13.15 -2.05 -13.08
CA HIS A 132 11.94 -1.26 -12.99
C HIS A 132 10.97 -1.65 -14.12
N PHE A 133 9.66 -1.43 -13.90
CA PHE A 133 8.61 -1.85 -14.82
C PHE A 133 7.76 -0.67 -15.25
N PRO A 134 7.60 -0.44 -16.58
CA PRO A 134 6.82 0.68 -17.09
C PRO A 134 5.33 0.50 -16.74
N HIS A 135 4.65 1.59 -16.41
CA HIS A 135 3.29 1.55 -15.86
C HIS A 135 2.24 0.98 -16.84
N ILE A 136 2.56 0.87 -18.14
CA ILE A 136 1.70 0.21 -19.14
C ILE A 136 1.41 -1.27 -18.78
N TYR A 137 2.16 -1.86 -17.87
CA TYR A 137 2.00 -3.23 -17.38
C TYR A 137 1.55 -3.30 -15.92
N SER A 138 0.95 -2.22 -15.42
CA SER A 138 0.55 -2.13 -14.01
C SER A 138 -0.61 -3.07 -13.65
N ILE A 139 -0.33 -4.04 -12.80
CA ILE A 139 -1.36 -4.88 -12.16
C ILE A 139 -2.20 -4.02 -11.19
N GLY A 140 -1.59 -3.04 -10.51
CA GLY A 140 -2.31 -2.11 -9.62
C GLY A 140 -3.37 -1.30 -10.37
N LEU A 141 -3.10 -0.84 -11.60
CA LEU A 141 -4.10 -0.16 -12.43
C LEU A 141 -5.20 -1.10 -12.93
N ILE A 142 -4.90 -2.38 -13.22
CA ILE A 142 -5.95 -3.38 -13.53
C ILE A 142 -6.87 -3.54 -12.32
N TYR A 143 -6.30 -3.71 -11.11
CA TYR A 143 -7.08 -3.82 -9.87
C TYR A 143 -7.95 -2.60 -9.63
N SER A 144 -7.40 -1.39 -9.80
CA SER A 144 -8.15 -0.13 -9.67
C SER A 144 -9.24 0.01 -10.73
N ALA A 145 -9.02 -0.44 -11.97
CA ALA A 145 -10.04 -0.41 -13.02
C ALA A 145 -11.23 -1.34 -12.70
N VAL A 146 -10.96 -2.53 -12.16
CA VAL A 146 -12.00 -3.44 -11.65
C VAL A 146 -12.70 -2.81 -10.43
N THR A 147 -11.96 -2.12 -9.54
CA THR A 147 -12.55 -1.39 -8.42
C THR A 147 -13.59 -0.37 -8.90
N ILE A 148 -13.29 0.39 -9.95
CA ILE A 148 -14.22 1.35 -10.57
C ILE A 148 -15.42 0.62 -11.20
N HIS A 149 -15.18 -0.47 -11.93
CA HIS A 149 -16.24 -1.26 -12.57
C HIS A 149 -17.27 -1.78 -11.56
N LEU A 150 -16.81 -2.18 -10.36
CA LEU A 150 -17.68 -2.59 -9.26
C LEU A 150 -18.40 -1.42 -8.58
N GLY A 151 -18.23 -0.18 -9.06
CA GLY A 151 -18.88 1.01 -8.53
C GLY A 151 -18.16 1.65 -7.34
N PHE A 152 -16.91 1.28 -7.10
CA PHE A 152 -16.11 1.81 -6.01
C PHE A 152 -15.15 2.92 -6.46
N LYS A 153 -14.53 3.60 -5.49
CA LYS A 153 -13.58 4.66 -5.74
C LYS A 153 -12.15 4.12 -5.80
N ALA A 154 -11.51 4.23 -6.97
CA ALA A 154 -10.10 3.90 -7.13
C ALA A 154 -9.20 4.66 -6.14
N THR A 155 -8.08 4.09 -5.78
CA THR A 155 -7.07 4.59 -4.83
C THR A 155 -7.54 4.69 -3.37
N ARG A 156 -8.77 4.21 -3.07
CA ARG A 156 -9.34 4.23 -1.70
C ARG A 156 -10.12 2.97 -1.32
N HIS A 157 -10.74 2.32 -2.29
CA HIS A 157 -11.70 1.25 -2.02
C HIS A 157 -11.25 -0.12 -2.53
N GLU A 158 -10.00 -0.30 -2.92
CA GLU A 158 -9.43 -1.59 -3.31
C GLU A 158 -9.57 -2.64 -2.19
N GLY A 159 -9.48 -2.22 -0.94
CA GLY A 159 -9.75 -3.08 0.22
C GLY A 159 -11.18 -3.62 0.30
N LYS A 160 -12.18 -2.95 -0.30
CA LYS A 160 -13.55 -3.48 -0.43
C LYS A 160 -13.61 -4.62 -1.44
N VAL A 161 -12.89 -4.48 -2.55
CA VAL A 161 -12.76 -5.55 -3.55
C VAL A 161 -12.08 -6.77 -2.94
N LEU A 162 -11.01 -6.56 -2.15
CA LEU A 162 -10.38 -7.64 -1.38
C LEU A 162 -11.36 -8.33 -0.43
N GLY A 163 -12.21 -7.57 0.27
CA GLY A 163 -13.25 -8.12 1.15
C GLY A 163 -14.28 -8.96 0.38
N LEU A 164 -14.76 -8.48 -0.77
CA LEU A 164 -15.70 -9.21 -1.62
C LEU A 164 -15.11 -10.48 -2.22
N ALA A 165 -13.81 -10.48 -2.53
CA ALA A 165 -13.11 -11.61 -3.14
C ALA A 165 -13.19 -12.90 -2.30
N ALA A 166 -13.40 -12.79 -0.99
CA ALA A 166 -13.56 -13.92 -0.10
C ALA A 166 -14.83 -14.76 -0.36
N PHE A 167 -15.79 -14.22 -1.10
CA PHE A 167 -17.11 -14.84 -1.32
C PHE A 167 -17.32 -15.32 -2.77
N GLY A 168 -16.36 -15.09 -3.67
CA GLY A 168 -16.49 -15.38 -5.10
C GLY A 168 -15.62 -16.54 -5.58
N ASN A 169 -15.91 -16.98 -6.80
CA ASN A 169 -15.07 -17.90 -7.57
C ASN A 169 -14.09 -17.11 -8.46
N PRO A 170 -12.77 -17.28 -8.31
CA PRO A 170 -11.81 -16.51 -9.11
C PRO A 170 -11.77 -16.93 -10.59
N GLU A 171 -12.03 -18.21 -10.92
CA GLU A 171 -11.74 -18.82 -12.22
C GLU A 171 -12.30 -18.07 -13.44
N PRO A 172 -13.57 -17.60 -13.44
CA PRO A 172 -14.14 -17.02 -14.64
C PRO A 172 -13.41 -15.76 -15.14
N LEU A 173 -13.12 -14.80 -14.24
CA LEU A 173 -12.40 -13.58 -14.63
C LEU A 173 -10.89 -13.81 -14.72
N LEU A 174 -10.31 -14.62 -13.83
CA LEU A 174 -8.89 -14.98 -13.85
C LEU A 174 -8.49 -15.54 -15.22
N THR A 175 -9.24 -16.51 -15.74
CA THR A 175 -8.99 -17.10 -17.05
C THR A 175 -9.00 -16.05 -18.16
N ARG A 176 -10.04 -15.20 -18.19
CA ARG A 176 -10.17 -14.11 -19.19
C ARG A 176 -9.01 -13.10 -19.12
N LEU A 177 -8.53 -12.78 -17.92
CA LEU A 177 -7.38 -11.89 -17.76
C LEU A 177 -6.07 -12.53 -18.22
N LEU A 178 -5.88 -13.83 -17.93
CA LEU A 178 -4.69 -14.58 -18.32
C LEU A 178 -4.56 -14.76 -19.84
N GLU A 179 -5.65 -14.84 -20.60
CA GLU A 179 -5.64 -14.87 -22.07
C GLU A 179 -4.93 -13.64 -22.69
N HIS A 180 -4.87 -12.53 -21.95
CA HIS A 180 -4.26 -11.28 -22.38
C HIS A 180 -2.96 -10.97 -21.65
N THR A 181 -2.36 -11.99 -20.99
CA THR A 181 -1.18 -11.83 -20.12
C THR A 181 -0.06 -12.78 -20.54
N ASN A 182 1.15 -12.24 -20.66
CA ASN A 182 2.35 -13.05 -20.87
C ASN A 182 3.05 -13.26 -19.52
N VAL A 183 2.65 -14.32 -18.83
CA VAL A 183 3.09 -14.62 -17.46
C VAL A 183 4.60 -14.84 -17.31
N ASN A 184 5.32 -15.10 -18.40
CA ASN A 184 6.75 -15.37 -18.40
C ASN A 184 7.60 -14.15 -18.80
N ASN A 185 6.99 -13.01 -19.11
CA ASN A 185 7.71 -11.83 -19.57
C ASN A 185 7.17 -10.55 -18.94
N TRP A 186 7.75 -10.17 -17.83
CA TRP A 186 7.37 -8.96 -17.05
C TRP A 186 7.64 -7.65 -17.78
N ASN A 187 8.56 -7.65 -18.75
CA ASN A 187 8.83 -6.49 -19.60
C ASN A 187 7.79 -6.31 -20.71
N GLU A 188 6.97 -7.34 -20.98
CA GLU A 188 5.90 -7.34 -21.97
C GLU A 188 4.69 -8.11 -21.43
N LEU A 189 4.30 -7.80 -20.20
CA LEU A 189 3.32 -8.57 -19.42
C LEU A 189 1.95 -8.62 -20.08
N PHE A 190 1.48 -7.52 -20.69
CA PHE A 190 0.12 -7.43 -21.24
C PHE A 190 0.10 -7.31 -22.76
N THR A 191 -0.92 -7.95 -23.36
CA THR A 191 -1.32 -7.64 -24.74
C THR A 191 -1.87 -6.23 -24.84
N SER A 192 -2.08 -5.73 -26.07
CA SER A 192 -2.66 -4.39 -26.30
C SER A 192 -4.03 -4.21 -25.62
N LYS A 193 -4.81 -5.28 -25.46
CA LYS A 193 -6.13 -5.23 -24.80
C LYS A 193 -6.01 -4.79 -23.35
N LEU A 194 -5.22 -5.49 -22.50
CA LEU A 194 -5.00 -5.08 -21.11
C LEU A 194 -4.16 -3.81 -21.00
N ALA A 195 -3.23 -3.55 -21.89
CA ALA A 195 -2.47 -2.31 -21.91
C ALA A 195 -3.36 -1.06 -22.12
N ASN A 196 -4.50 -1.17 -22.77
CA ASN A 196 -5.47 -0.08 -22.84
C ASN A 196 -6.08 0.24 -21.48
N VAL A 197 -6.19 -0.71 -20.55
CA VAL A 197 -6.70 -0.49 -19.18
C VAL A 197 -5.73 0.37 -18.38
N THR A 198 -4.44 0.18 -18.57
CA THR A 198 -3.37 0.79 -17.76
C THR A 198 -2.94 2.19 -18.23
N LEU A 199 -3.62 2.78 -19.20
CA LEU A 199 -3.32 4.15 -19.68
C LEU A 199 -3.70 5.26 -18.68
N GLY A 200 -4.41 4.94 -17.61
CA GLY A 200 -4.79 5.87 -16.53
C GLY A 200 -6.02 5.42 -15.76
N PHE A 201 -6.20 5.93 -14.55
CA PHE A 201 -7.23 5.49 -13.60
C PHE A 201 -8.67 5.58 -14.13
N ASN A 202 -9.05 6.61 -14.85
CA ASN A 202 -10.40 6.83 -15.38
C ASN A 202 -10.42 6.80 -16.91
N ASN A 203 -9.69 5.89 -17.50
CA ASN A 203 -9.62 5.74 -18.93
C ASN A 203 -10.89 5.04 -19.49
N PRO A 204 -11.75 5.72 -20.27
CA PRO A 204 -12.99 5.13 -20.77
C PRO A 204 -12.78 3.88 -21.64
N ILE A 205 -11.67 3.84 -22.39
CA ILE A 205 -11.31 2.67 -23.22
C ILE A 205 -10.98 1.49 -22.32
N GLY A 206 -10.20 1.73 -21.27
CA GLY A 206 -9.85 0.69 -20.29
C GLY A 206 -11.08 0.19 -19.55
N GLN A 207 -12.01 1.08 -19.17
CA GLN A 207 -13.26 0.68 -18.52
C GLN A 207 -14.15 -0.16 -19.46
N ALA A 208 -14.19 0.13 -20.76
CA ALA A 208 -14.90 -0.70 -21.73
C ALA A 208 -14.30 -2.11 -21.84
N VAL A 209 -12.96 -2.23 -21.83
CA VAL A 209 -12.27 -3.52 -21.79
C VAL A 209 -12.61 -4.32 -20.54
N ILE A 210 -12.56 -3.68 -19.36
CA ILE A 210 -12.92 -4.35 -18.11
C ILE A 210 -14.39 -4.78 -18.11
N SER A 211 -15.31 -3.94 -18.60
CA SER A 211 -16.74 -4.27 -18.70
C SER A 211 -16.96 -5.51 -19.61
N GLU A 212 -16.26 -5.59 -20.73
CA GLU A 212 -16.30 -6.76 -21.62
C GLU A 212 -15.78 -8.03 -20.92
N LEU A 213 -14.63 -7.93 -20.21
CA LEU A 213 -14.04 -9.06 -19.49
C LEU A 213 -14.90 -9.53 -18.31
N CYS A 214 -15.69 -8.65 -17.72
CA CYS A 214 -16.58 -8.93 -16.58
C CYS A 214 -18.00 -9.33 -17.01
N GLU A 215 -18.32 -9.35 -18.31
CA GLU A 215 -19.67 -9.62 -18.79
C GLU A 215 -20.21 -10.96 -18.28
N GLY A 216 -21.43 -10.93 -17.72
CA GLY A 216 -22.13 -12.10 -17.17
C GLY A 216 -21.64 -12.59 -15.81
N LEU A 217 -20.69 -11.90 -15.15
CA LEU A 217 -20.18 -12.27 -13.84
C LEU A 217 -20.84 -11.46 -12.72
N ASN A 218 -21.01 -12.08 -11.54
CA ASN A 218 -21.43 -11.37 -10.34
C ASN A 218 -20.27 -10.60 -9.69
N LYS A 219 -20.56 -9.73 -8.74
CA LYS A 219 -19.57 -8.85 -8.11
C LYS A 219 -18.49 -9.62 -7.34
N GLU A 220 -18.89 -10.68 -6.68
CA GLU A 220 -18.02 -11.52 -5.85
C GLU A 220 -17.01 -12.28 -6.73
N ASP A 221 -17.45 -12.85 -7.84
CA ASP A 221 -16.58 -13.55 -8.80
C ASP A 221 -15.63 -12.58 -9.51
N ILE A 222 -16.09 -11.38 -9.84
CA ILE A 222 -15.23 -10.32 -10.39
C ILE A 222 -14.14 -9.94 -9.38
N ALA A 223 -14.50 -9.74 -8.13
CA ALA A 223 -13.56 -9.41 -7.07
C ALA A 223 -12.56 -10.55 -6.82
N ALA A 224 -13.04 -11.79 -6.74
CA ALA A 224 -12.20 -12.98 -6.58
C ALA A 224 -11.25 -13.17 -7.76
N GLY A 225 -11.71 -12.93 -8.98
CA GLY A 225 -10.91 -13.08 -10.19
C GLY A 225 -9.74 -12.11 -10.27
N VAL A 226 -9.96 -10.82 -10.00
CA VAL A 226 -8.85 -9.84 -9.98
C VAL A 226 -7.90 -10.08 -8.80
N GLN A 227 -8.39 -10.54 -7.66
CA GLN A 227 -7.56 -10.92 -6.53
C GLN A 227 -6.69 -12.13 -6.88
N GLY A 228 -7.27 -13.21 -7.43
CA GLY A 228 -6.53 -14.39 -7.88
C GLY A 228 -5.49 -14.07 -8.95
N PHE A 229 -5.82 -13.20 -9.89
CA PHE A 229 -4.90 -12.69 -10.91
C PHE A 229 -3.70 -11.98 -10.29
N THR A 230 -3.95 -11.11 -9.32
CA THR A 230 -2.90 -10.36 -8.61
C THR A 230 -2.00 -11.28 -7.80
N GLU A 231 -2.58 -12.19 -7.03
CA GLU A 231 -1.83 -13.17 -6.23
C GLU A 231 -0.97 -14.08 -7.13
N LEU A 232 -1.57 -14.66 -8.18
CA LEU A 232 -0.88 -15.57 -9.09
C LEU A 232 0.34 -14.93 -9.74
N LEU A 233 0.18 -13.76 -10.33
CA LEU A 233 1.25 -13.10 -11.05
C LEU A 233 2.37 -12.65 -10.09
N ILE A 234 2.01 -11.93 -9.04
CA ILE A 234 3.01 -11.34 -8.14
C ILE A 234 3.76 -12.41 -7.36
N CYS A 235 3.08 -13.45 -6.85
CA CYS A 235 3.76 -14.52 -6.11
C CYS A 235 4.70 -15.33 -7.00
N ASN A 236 4.29 -15.69 -8.23
CA ASN A 236 5.16 -16.41 -9.17
C ASN A 236 6.39 -15.58 -9.53
N TRP A 237 6.22 -14.29 -9.75
CA TRP A 237 7.33 -13.40 -10.05
C TRP A 237 8.27 -13.21 -8.84
N ILE A 238 7.74 -12.96 -7.64
CA ILE A 238 8.56 -12.83 -6.43
C ILE A 238 9.37 -14.12 -6.18
N LYS A 239 8.74 -15.28 -6.36
CA LYS A 239 9.43 -16.57 -6.27
C LYS A 239 10.62 -16.66 -7.24
N GLN A 240 10.46 -16.18 -8.46
CA GLN A 240 11.55 -16.13 -9.44
C GLN A 240 12.64 -15.15 -8.99
N GLN A 241 12.27 -13.93 -8.57
CA GLN A 241 13.24 -12.92 -8.13
C GLN A 241 14.01 -13.37 -6.87
N ALA A 242 13.34 -14.03 -5.93
CA ALA A 242 13.98 -14.58 -4.74
C ALA A 242 15.09 -15.57 -5.08
N LYS A 243 14.84 -16.48 -6.04
CA LYS A 243 15.83 -17.44 -6.54
C LYS A 243 16.98 -16.76 -7.30
N GLU A 244 16.66 -15.87 -8.23
CA GLU A 244 17.66 -15.19 -9.08
C GLU A 244 18.61 -14.32 -8.24
N LEU A 245 18.09 -13.65 -7.23
CA LEU A 245 18.86 -12.75 -6.37
C LEU A 245 19.44 -13.44 -5.13
N ASN A 246 19.06 -14.69 -4.87
CA ASN A 246 19.40 -15.45 -3.66
C ASN A 246 19.07 -14.65 -2.40
N ILE A 247 17.79 -14.36 -2.21
CA ILE A 247 17.23 -13.60 -1.08
C ILE A 247 16.09 -14.39 -0.42
N GLU A 248 16.01 -14.27 0.90
CA GLU A 248 14.98 -14.92 1.73
C GLU A 248 14.16 -13.91 2.54
N SER A 249 14.64 -12.66 2.62
CA SER A 249 13.98 -11.56 3.32
C SER A 249 13.55 -10.48 2.34
N LEU A 250 12.31 -9.98 2.48
CA LEU A 250 11.74 -8.94 1.62
C LEU A 250 11.29 -7.72 2.41
N ALA A 251 11.65 -6.54 1.92
CA ALA A 251 11.09 -5.26 2.34
C ALA A 251 10.18 -4.71 1.23
N LEU A 252 8.91 -4.42 1.55
CA LEU A 252 7.86 -4.15 0.58
C LEU A 252 7.22 -2.78 0.81
N ALA A 253 7.00 -2.01 -0.26
CA ALA A 253 6.23 -0.77 -0.26
C ALA A 253 5.56 -0.52 -1.61
N GLY A 254 4.67 0.48 -1.67
CA GLY A 254 3.75 0.76 -2.76
C GLY A 254 2.34 0.32 -2.45
N GLY A 255 1.35 0.99 -3.04
CA GLY A 255 -0.07 0.80 -2.73
C GLY A 255 -0.59 -0.63 -2.91
N VAL A 256 0.03 -1.43 -3.79
CA VAL A 256 -0.32 -2.85 -4.00
C VAL A 256 -0.12 -3.68 -2.72
N PHE A 257 0.88 -3.36 -1.91
CA PHE A 257 1.13 -4.06 -0.64
C PHE A 257 0.21 -3.63 0.52
N ALA A 258 -0.78 -2.76 0.26
CA ALA A 258 -1.94 -2.62 1.16
C ALA A 258 -2.85 -3.87 1.12
N ASN A 259 -2.67 -4.75 0.14
CA ASN A 259 -3.35 -6.03 -0.01
C ASN A 259 -2.77 -7.06 0.96
N VAL A 260 -3.38 -7.15 2.14
CA VAL A 260 -2.91 -8.00 3.24
C VAL A 260 -2.95 -9.51 2.92
N LYS A 261 -3.84 -9.93 2.01
CA LYS A 261 -3.92 -11.33 1.55
C LYS A 261 -2.78 -11.68 0.61
N LEU A 262 -2.44 -10.77 -0.32
CA LEU A 262 -1.25 -10.91 -1.15
C LEU A 262 0.01 -11.04 -0.27
N ASN A 263 0.14 -10.21 0.75
CA ASN A 263 1.30 -10.25 1.66
C ASN A 263 1.40 -11.59 2.40
N GLN A 264 0.27 -12.17 2.81
CA GLN A 264 0.24 -13.54 3.34
C GLN A 264 0.76 -14.55 2.31
N ARG A 265 0.25 -14.50 1.07
CA ARG A 265 0.69 -15.40 -0.01
C ARG A 265 2.17 -15.29 -0.32
N ILE A 266 2.74 -14.10 -0.19
CA ILE A 266 4.19 -13.89 -0.36
C ILE A 266 4.97 -14.55 0.77
N LEU A 267 4.52 -14.40 2.03
CA LEU A 267 5.16 -15.06 3.16
C LEU A 267 5.03 -16.60 3.11
N ASP A 268 3.94 -17.11 2.52
CA ASP A 268 3.71 -18.56 2.36
C ASP A 268 4.62 -19.17 1.27
N LEU A 269 5.41 -18.38 0.51
CA LEU A 269 6.35 -18.90 -0.49
C LEU A 269 7.54 -19.61 0.22
N PRO A 270 7.91 -20.83 -0.20
CA PRO A 270 9.02 -21.56 0.42
C PRO A 270 10.37 -20.87 0.34
N GLU A 271 10.54 -19.94 -0.59
CA GLU A 271 11.76 -19.16 -0.80
C GLU A 271 11.87 -17.97 0.17
N ILE A 272 10.79 -17.62 0.89
CA ILE A 272 10.71 -16.40 1.70
C ILE A 272 10.56 -16.78 3.17
N ASN A 273 11.52 -16.34 3.98
CA ASN A 273 11.50 -16.56 5.43
C ASN A 273 10.89 -15.37 6.19
N ASN A 274 11.10 -14.14 5.69
CA ASN A 274 10.65 -12.94 6.37
C ASN A 274 10.17 -11.88 5.39
N ILE A 275 9.10 -11.17 5.78
CA ILE A 275 8.66 -9.98 5.08
C ILE A 275 8.47 -8.80 6.04
N TYR A 276 8.84 -7.64 5.59
CA TYR A 276 8.49 -6.37 6.21
C TYR A 276 7.74 -5.51 5.20
N ILE A 277 6.56 -5.06 5.58
CA ILE A 277 5.79 -4.09 4.80
C ILE A 277 5.85 -2.76 5.55
N HIS A 278 6.28 -1.70 4.86
CA HIS A 278 6.31 -0.37 5.48
C HIS A 278 4.91 -0.02 6.01
N PRO A 279 4.73 0.40 7.27
CA PRO A 279 3.41 0.66 7.85
C PRO A 279 2.56 1.66 7.05
N ASN A 280 3.18 2.65 6.43
CA ASN A 280 2.55 3.58 5.48
C ASN A 280 3.00 3.24 4.05
N MET A 281 2.65 2.03 3.57
CA MET A 281 3.16 1.41 2.35
C MET A 281 2.85 2.19 1.08
N GLY A 282 1.75 2.95 1.03
CA GLY A 282 1.39 3.77 -0.14
C GLY A 282 2.13 5.10 -0.18
N ASP A 283 1.64 6.04 -0.99
CA ASP A 283 2.25 7.36 -1.22
C ASP A 283 2.46 8.19 0.04
N GLY A 284 1.71 7.92 1.12
CA GLY A 284 1.93 8.55 2.42
C GLY A 284 3.32 8.26 3.02
N GLY A 285 3.98 7.18 2.61
CA GLY A 285 5.34 6.82 3.04
C GLY A 285 6.47 7.43 2.21
N LEU A 286 6.16 8.05 1.07
CA LEU A 286 7.18 8.59 0.15
C LEU A 286 8.06 9.66 0.80
N ALA A 287 7.48 10.52 1.62
CA ALA A 287 8.23 11.61 2.28
C ALA A 287 9.31 11.05 3.22
N SER A 288 8.99 10.04 4.02
CA SER A 288 9.96 9.39 4.91
C SER A 288 11.04 8.64 4.12
N GLY A 289 10.65 7.95 3.04
CA GLY A 289 11.59 7.27 2.17
C GLY A 289 12.54 8.24 1.45
N ALA A 290 12.00 9.32 0.89
CA ALA A 290 12.83 10.34 0.23
C ALA A 290 13.84 10.99 1.20
N ALA A 291 13.42 11.28 2.44
CA ALA A 291 14.31 11.79 3.47
C ALA A 291 15.44 10.81 3.83
N CYS A 292 15.09 9.52 4.00
CA CYS A 292 16.07 8.47 4.28
C CYS A 292 17.08 8.31 3.12
N GLU A 293 16.61 8.33 1.88
CA GLU A 293 17.47 8.21 0.71
C GLU A 293 18.45 9.38 0.59
N VAL A 294 17.96 10.62 0.72
CA VAL A 294 18.83 11.81 0.69
C VAL A 294 19.84 11.77 1.83
N TYR A 295 19.41 11.38 3.04
CA TYR A 295 20.33 11.20 4.15
C TYR A 295 21.40 10.15 3.85
N SER A 296 21.01 9.01 3.27
CA SER A 296 21.93 7.95 2.88
C SER A 296 22.97 8.44 1.85
N GLN A 297 22.55 9.20 0.85
CA GLN A 297 23.44 9.79 -0.17
C GLN A 297 24.45 10.76 0.44
N LEU A 298 23.99 11.63 1.34
CA LEU A 298 24.85 12.64 1.98
C LEU A 298 25.84 12.04 2.99
N ASN A 299 25.53 10.89 3.59
CA ASN A 299 26.33 10.25 4.64
C ASN A 299 26.99 8.92 4.19
N ASN A 300 27.03 8.65 2.88
CA ASN A 300 27.61 7.44 2.31
C ASN A 300 26.99 6.13 2.82
N GLY A 301 25.69 6.17 3.13
CA GLY A 301 24.89 5.04 3.56
C GLY A 301 24.04 5.34 4.81
N LEU A 302 22.97 4.61 4.95
CA LEU A 302 22.08 4.62 6.14
C LEU A 302 21.78 3.17 6.52
N PRO A 303 22.38 2.61 7.57
CA PRO A 303 21.97 1.32 8.09
C PRO A 303 20.47 1.35 8.47
N PRO A 304 19.71 0.27 8.23
CA PRO A 304 18.31 0.24 8.57
C PRO A 304 18.04 0.59 10.03
N VAL A 305 17.10 1.51 10.25
CA VAL A 305 16.68 2.00 11.57
C VAL A 305 15.23 1.62 11.81
N PHE A 306 15.03 0.44 12.36
CA PHE A 306 13.70 -0.03 12.66
C PHE A 306 13.13 0.61 13.92
N LYS A 307 11.98 1.26 13.79
CA LYS A 307 11.18 1.72 14.91
C LYS A 307 10.03 0.75 15.14
N GLN A 308 9.99 0.14 16.32
CA GLN A 308 8.93 -0.82 16.67
C GLN A 308 7.56 -0.15 16.86
N GLN A 309 7.52 1.17 16.99
CA GLN A 309 6.33 1.94 17.23
C GLN A 309 6.03 2.87 16.06
N VAL A 310 4.75 2.99 15.73
CA VAL A 310 4.22 3.88 14.69
C VAL A 310 3.40 5.04 15.26
N TYR A 311 3.43 5.26 16.55
CA TYR A 311 2.74 6.36 17.22
C TYR A 311 3.56 7.64 17.11
N LEU A 312 3.52 8.28 15.94
CA LEU A 312 4.38 9.40 15.55
C LEU A 312 3.62 10.71 15.32
N GLY A 313 2.28 10.65 15.28
CA GLY A 313 1.44 11.81 15.01
C GLY A 313 1.15 12.65 16.24
N THR A 314 0.19 13.57 16.08
CA THR A 314 -0.26 14.49 17.14
C THR A 314 -0.75 13.72 18.36
N GLU A 315 -0.33 14.17 19.53
CA GLU A 315 -0.68 13.59 20.82
C GLU A 315 -1.98 14.20 21.36
N ILE A 316 -2.84 13.35 21.90
CA ILE A 316 -3.97 13.74 22.73
C ILE A 316 -3.55 13.52 24.18
N THR A 317 -3.50 14.60 24.96
CA THR A 317 -3.20 14.56 26.40
C THR A 317 -4.50 14.57 27.19
N LYS A 318 -4.41 14.26 28.50
CA LYS A 318 -5.56 14.35 29.40
C LYS A 318 -6.10 15.79 29.44
N GLU A 319 -5.23 16.79 29.51
CA GLU A 319 -5.60 18.21 29.58
C GLU A 319 -6.37 18.61 28.30
N SER A 320 -5.82 18.30 27.11
CA SER A 320 -6.48 18.62 25.83
C SER A 320 -7.82 17.91 25.68
N SER A 321 -7.97 16.70 26.24
CA SER A 321 -9.24 15.98 26.26
C SER A 321 -10.28 16.64 27.14
N LEU A 322 -9.89 17.04 28.37
CA LEU A 322 -10.78 17.74 29.32
C LEU A 322 -11.25 19.09 28.76
N ASP A 323 -10.34 19.85 28.15
CA ASP A 323 -10.66 21.12 27.51
C ASP A 323 -11.68 20.93 26.37
N ALA A 324 -11.47 19.93 25.51
CA ALA A 324 -12.36 19.64 24.41
C ALA A 324 -13.76 19.20 24.89
N LEU A 325 -13.85 18.35 25.91
CA LEU A 325 -15.11 17.89 26.50
C LEU A 325 -15.89 19.05 27.17
N ASN A 326 -15.19 19.90 27.94
CA ASN A 326 -15.78 21.06 28.55
C ASN A 326 -16.30 22.07 27.52
N LEU A 327 -15.50 22.35 26.50
CA LEU A 327 -15.90 23.25 25.40
C LEU A 327 -17.12 22.71 24.64
N ALA A 328 -17.23 21.41 24.47
CA ALA A 328 -18.38 20.76 23.84
C ALA A 328 -19.61 20.61 24.76
N GLY A 329 -19.51 20.98 26.03
CA GLY A 329 -20.59 20.82 27.02
C GLY A 329 -20.97 19.36 27.31
N LEU A 330 -20.03 18.42 27.14
CA LEU A 330 -20.26 16.99 27.31
C LEU A 330 -19.96 16.58 28.77
N SER A 331 -20.86 15.80 29.36
CA SER A 331 -20.61 15.15 30.65
C SER A 331 -19.68 13.94 30.44
N PHE A 332 -18.74 13.78 31.36
CA PHE A 332 -17.80 12.67 31.35
C PHE A 332 -17.54 12.13 32.75
N SER A 333 -16.93 10.96 32.82
CA SER A 333 -16.47 10.37 34.08
C SER A 333 -15.05 9.85 33.93
N GLU A 334 -14.30 9.84 35.02
CA GLU A 334 -12.95 9.28 35.06
C GLU A 334 -12.99 7.98 35.89
N PRO A 335 -12.97 6.79 35.26
CA PRO A 335 -12.95 5.54 35.99
C PRO A 335 -11.55 5.30 36.61
N ASN A 336 -11.52 4.70 37.83
CA ASN A 336 -10.27 4.35 38.50
C ASN A 336 -9.41 3.32 37.71
N ASP A 337 -10.06 2.44 36.94
CA ASP A 337 -9.43 1.44 36.08
C ASP A 337 -10.10 1.48 34.71
N LEU A 338 -9.51 2.28 33.81
CA LEU A 338 -10.03 2.46 32.46
C LEU A 338 -9.99 1.16 31.65
N ALA A 339 -8.93 0.35 31.77
CA ALA A 339 -8.78 -0.88 31.02
C ALA A 339 -9.87 -1.89 31.40
N LYS A 340 -10.14 -2.05 32.69
CA LYS A 340 -11.22 -2.91 33.21
C LYS A 340 -12.59 -2.42 32.78
N GLN A 341 -12.82 -1.11 32.81
CA GLN A 341 -14.09 -0.50 32.36
C GLN A 341 -14.32 -0.75 30.87
N VAL A 342 -13.31 -0.54 30.03
CA VAL A 342 -13.39 -0.80 28.58
C VAL A 342 -13.61 -2.29 28.30
N ALA A 343 -12.86 -3.18 28.98
CA ALA A 343 -13.05 -4.62 28.84
C ALA A 343 -14.48 -5.05 29.19
N LYS A 344 -15.06 -4.50 30.28
CA LYS A 344 -16.44 -4.77 30.65
C LYS A 344 -17.44 -4.30 29.59
N LEU A 345 -17.29 -3.07 29.09
CA LEU A 345 -18.16 -2.54 28.02
C LEU A 345 -18.12 -3.42 26.77
N LEU A 346 -16.93 -3.87 26.34
CA LEU A 346 -16.77 -4.77 25.20
C LEU A 346 -17.39 -6.13 25.46
N ALA A 347 -17.23 -6.69 26.66
CA ALA A 347 -17.85 -7.95 27.08
C ALA A 347 -19.38 -7.85 27.11
N ASP A 348 -19.93 -6.70 27.51
CA ASP A 348 -21.36 -6.38 27.49
C ASP A 348 -21.87 -6.07 26.07
N GLY A 349 -21.08 -6.28 25.01
CA GLY A 349 -21.44 -6.06 23.61
C GLY A 349 -21.52 -4.60 23.18
N LYS A 350 -20.92 -3.69 23.95
CA LYS A 350 -20.87 -2.26 23.59
C LYS A 350 -19.75 -2.00 22.59
N VAL A 351 -19.93 -0.97 21.78
CA VAL A 351 -18.88 -0.44 20.89
C VAL A 351 -18.18 0.71 21.58
N VAL A 352 -16.85 0.68 21.59
CA VAL A 352 -16.01 1.69 22.27
C VAL A 352 -15.12 2.38 21.24
N ALA A 353 -15.23 3.71 21.16
CA ALA A 353 -14.26 4.53 20.43
C ALA A 353 -13.14 4.97 21.39
N ARG A 354 -11.89 4.87 20.95
CA ARG A 354 -10.70 5.28 21.69
C ARG A 354 -9.95 6.36 20.95
N ALA A 355 -9.60 7.43 21.66
CA ALA A 355 -8.69 8.47 21.20
C ALA A 355 -7.73 8.78 22.36
N ASP A 356 -6.45 8.40 22.23
CA ASP A 356 -5.48 8.48 23.31
C ASP A 356 -4.04 8.57 22.76
N GLY A 357 -3.15 9.30 23.43
CA GLY A 357 -1.75 9.40 23.10
C GLY A 357 -1.48 9.89 21.66
N LYS A 358 -0.35 9.48 21.09
CA LYS A 358 0.07 9.86 19.73
C LYS A 358 -0.68 9.07 18.66
N MET A 359 -1.10 9.77 17.60
CA MET A 359 -1.77 9.15 16.45
C MET A 359 -0.82 8.21 15.71
N GLU A 360 -1.40 7.14 15.14
CA GLU A 360 -0.69 6.16 14.35
C GLU A 360 -0.19 6.75 13.01
N TYR A 361 1.00 6.35 12.60
CA TYR A 361 1.57 6.61 11.28
C TYR A 361 1.14 5.52 10.31
N GLY A 362 0.47 5.91 9.21
CA GLY A 362 -0.02 4.99 8.20
C GLY A 362 -1.55 4.85 8.18
N PRO A 363 -2.10 4.03 7.27
CA PRO A 363 -3.54 3.94 7.03
C PRO A 363 -4.29 3.05 8.03
N ARG A 364 -3.62 2.42 8.97
CA ARG A 364 -4.22 1.45 9.89
C ARG A 364 -4.45 2.05 11.28
N SER A 365 -5.61 1.74 11.87
CA SER A 365 -5.87 2.00 13.28
C SER A 365 -5.19 0.94 14.14
N LEU A 366 -4.32 1.35 15.05
CA LEU A 366 -3.50 0.45 15.87
C LEU A 366 -3.69 0.69 17.37
N GLY A 367 -4.87 1.16 17.77
CA GLY A 367 -5.29 1.28 19.15
C GLY A 367 -5.51 2.71 19.63
N ASN A 368 -4.77 3.71 19.12
CA ASN A 368 -4.85 5.09 19.63
C ASN A 368 -5.94 5.93 18.96
N ARG A 369 -6.34 5.61 17.75
CA ARG A 369 -7.50 6.18 17.04
C ARG A 369 -8.31 5.04 16.48
N SER A 370 -9.03 4.33 17.37
CA SER A 370 -9.66 3.06 17.04
C SER A 370 -11.10 2.99 17.53
N VAL A 371 -11.91 2.22 16.80
CA VAL A 371 -13.22 1.77 17.26
C VAL A 371 -13.13 0.27 17.52
N MET A 372 -13.53 -0.16 18.70
CA MET A 372 -13.42 -1.52 19.18
C MET A 372 -14.82 -2.09 19.46
N ALA A 373 -14.98 -3.38 19.18
CA ALA A 373 -16.18 -4.14 19.49
C ALA A 373 -15.81 -5.58 19.83
N SER A 374 -16.68 -6.30 20.53
CA SER A 374 -16.51 -7.74 20.71
C SER A 374 -16.65 -8.45 19.37
N CYS A 375 -15.76 -9.40 19.09
CA CYS A 375 -15.78 -10.21 17.87
C CYS A 375 -16.50 -11.57 18.05
N SER A 376 -17.21 -11.78 19.16
CA SER A 376 -17.96 -13.01 19.45
C SER A 376 -19.26 -13.14 18.65
N ASP A 377 -19.82 -12.04 18.16
CA ASP A 377 -21.04 -12.04 17.32
C ASP A 377 -20.68 -11.63 15.87
N PRO A 378 -20.84 -12.52 14.87
CA PRO A 378 -20.57 -12.21 13.47
C PRO A 378 -21.40 -11.05 12.91
N LYS A 379 -22.55 -10.74 13.51
CA LYS A 379 -23.43 -9.64 13.08
C LYS A 379 -22.82 -8.26 13.37
N ILE A 380 -21.83 -8.18 14.27
CA ILE A 380 -21.19 -6.89 14.63
C ILE A 380 -20.56 -6.21 13.41
N ASN A 381 -19.99 -6.97 12.48
CA ASN A 381 -19.41 -6.42 11.25
C ASN A 381 -20.44 -5.70 10.39
N GLN A 382 -21.62 -6.29 10.20
CA GLN A 382 -22.71 -5.67 9.44
C GLN A 382 -23.21 -4.42 10.14
N TRP A 383 -23.40 -4.48 11.47
CA TRP A 383 -23.85 -3.35 12.26
C TRP A 383 -22.86 -2.19 12.19
N LEU A 384 -21.55 -2.43 12.40
CA LEU A 384 -20.53 -1.40 12.30
C LEU A 384 -20.46 -0.79 10.90
N ASN A 385 -20.48 -1.60 9.85
CA ASN A 385 -20.48 -1.09 8.47
C ASN A 385 -21.69 -0.18 8.21
N LYS A 386 -22.87 -0.52 8.73
CA LYS A 386 -24.06 0.32 8.65
C LYS A 386 -23.91 1.63 9.44
N GLN A 387 -23.39 1.59 10.68
CA GLN A 387 -23.20 2.80 11.50
C GLN A 387 -22.20 3.77 10.88
N PHE A 388 -21.15 3.26 10.24
CA PHE A 388 -20.16 4.07 9.53
C PHE A 388 -20.60 4.49 8.12
N ALA A 389 -21.87 4.25 7.76
CA ALA A 389 -22.42 4.53 6.42
C ALA A 389 -21.55 3.93 5.30
N ARG A 390 -20.95 2.76 5.55
CA ARG A 390 -20.18 2.03 4.55
C ARG A 390 -21.16 1.29 3.64
N THR A 391 -21.03 1.50 2.35
CA THR A 391 -21.94 0.91 1.35
C THR A 391 -21.69 -0.58 1.12
N GLU A 392 -20.49 -1.07 1.51
CA GLU A 392 -20.05 -2.44 1.27
C GLU A 392 -19.42 -3.04 2.52
N PHE A 393 -19.37 -4.38 2.55
CA PHE A 393 -18.69 -5.11 3.62
C PHE A 393 -17.21 -4.76 3.68
N MET A 394 -16.78 -4.23 4.81
CA MET A 394 -15.36 -4.00 5.12
C MET A 394 -15.01 -4.89 6.31
N PRO A 395 -14.02 -5.77 6.20
CA PRO A 395 -13.57 -6.58 7.32
C PRO A 395 -12.97 -5.70 8.43
N PHE A 396 -13.05 -6.20 9.66
CA PHE A 396 -12.39 -5.65 10.83
C PHE A 396 -11.30 -6.62 11.28
N ALA A 397 -10.17 -6.09 11.74
CA ALA A 397 -9.07 -6.94 12.19
C ALA A 397 -9.21 -7.23 13.69
N PRO A 398 -8.96 -8.48 14.14
CA PRO A 398 -8.93 -8.80 15.55
C PRO A 398 -7.68 -8.24 16.21
N VAL A 399 -7.83 -7.79 17.46
CA VAL A 399 -6.72 -7.55 18.39
C VAL A 399 -6.69 -8.70 19.36
N ILE A 400 -5.53 -9.33 19.52
CA ILE A 400 -5.35 -10.50 20.39
C ILE A 400 -4.08 -10.35 21.23
N MET A 401 -4.12 -10.88 22.44
CA MET A 401 -2.93 -10.95 23.29
C MET A 401 -1.88 -11.87 22.63
N GLN A 402 -0.64 -11.43 22.58
CA GLN A 402 0.47 -12.16 21.96
C GLN A 402 0.59 -13.61 22.50
N SER A 403 0.36 -13.83 23.80
CA SER A 403 0.36 -15.14 24.44
C SER A 403 -0.67 -16.12 23.87
N HIS A 404 -1.72 -15.62 23.22
CA HIS A 404 -2.78 -16.43 22.61
C HIS A 404 -2.72 -16.46 21.09
N ALA A 405 -1.88 -15.63 20.48
CA ALA A 405 -1.85 -15.44 19.02
C ALA A 405 -1.69 -16.76 18.26
N LYS A 406 -0.76 -17.63 18.67
CA LYS A 406 -0.49 -18.92 18.00
C LYS A 406 -1.65 -19.93 18.13
N SER A 407 -2.45 -19.87 19.19
CA SER A 407 -3.65 -20.71 19.34
C SER A 407 -4.76 -20.34 18.38
N PHE A 408 -4.88 -19.03 18.07
CA PHE A 408 -5.89 -18.52 17.16
C PHE A 408 -5.42 -18.50 15.71
N PHE A 409 -4.14 -18.25 15.48
CA PHE A 409 -3.49 -18.15 14.18
C PHE A 409 -2.24 -19.03 14.14
N PRO A 410 -2.36 -20.34 13.83
CA PRO A 410 -1.27 -21.31 13.93
C PRO A 410 -0.04 -20.96 13.09
N ASP A 411 -0.26 -20.28 11.96
CA ASP A 411 0.80 -19.88 11.03
C ASP A 411 1.54 -18.60 11.49
N TRP A 412 1.06 -17.95 12.58
CA TRP A 412 1.71 -16.77 13.13
C TRP A 412 2.97 -17.16 13.92
N ASP A 413 4.01 -16.36 13.74
CA ASP A 413 5.24 -16.42 14.54
C ASP A 413 5.61 -15.06 15.10
N GLU A 414 6.31 -15.01 16.23
CA GLU A 414 6.70 -13.77 16.90
C GLU A 414 7.65 -12.92 16.06
N SER A 415 8.42 -13.55 15.17
CA SER A 415 9.30 -12.87 14.20
C SER A 415 8.54 -12.16 13.09
N HIS A 416 7.26 -12.47 12.87
CA HIS A 416 6.42 -11.86 11.84
C HIS A 416 6.00 -10.43 12.22
N ILE A 417 6.92 -9.48 12.05
CA ILE A 417 6.72 -8.07 12.41
C ILE A 417 5.55 -7.43 11.65
N ALA A 418 5.26 -7.88 10.44
CA ALA A 418 4.15 -7.38 9.62
C ALA A 418 2.79 -7.45 10.34
N ALA A 419 2.58 -8.45 11.22
CA ALA A 419 1.36 -8.59 12.02
C ALA A 419 1.10 -7.40 12.95
N ARG A 420 2.16 -6.77 13.47
CA ARG A 420 2.07 -5.65 14.42
C ARG A 420 1.47 -4.38 13.78
N PHE A 421 1.50 -4.28 12.45
CA PHE A 421 1.05 -3.11 11.70
C PHE A 421 -0.19 -3.38 10.84
N MET A 422 -0.88 -4.51 11.06
CA MET A 422 -2.05 -4.93 10.26
C MET A 422 -1.76 -4.95 8.74
N THR A 423 -0.56 -5.37 8.36
CA THR A 423 -0.13 -5.42 6.95
C THR A 423 -0.15 -6.83 6.36
N ILE A 424 -0.59 -7.83 7.13
CA ILE A 424 -0.68 -9.24 6.72
C ILE A 424 -1.90 -9.91 7.36
N THR A 425 -2.40 -10.99 6.76
CA THR A 425 -3.43 -11.88 7.32
C THR A 425 -2.86 -13.25 7.64
N TYR A 426 -3.59 -14.02 8.47
CA TYR A 426 -3.27 -15.40 8.81
C TYR A 426 -4.50 -16.29 8.72
N ASN A 427 -4.31 -17.59 8.55
CA ASN A 427 -5.42 -18.54 8.58
C ASN A 427 -5.92 -18.71 10.03
N ALA A 428 -7.24 -18.57 10.20
CA ALA A 428 -7.87 -18.76 11.51
C ALA A 428 -7.98 -20.24 11.87
N SER A 429 -7.58 -20.61 13.11
CA SER A 429 -7.77 -21.96 13.65
C SER A 429 -9.27 -22.28 13.85
N LYS A 430 -9.58 -23.56 14.17
CA LYS A 430 -10.95 -23.93 14.56
C LYS A 430 -11.40 -23.16 15.80
N LEU A 431 -10.50 -22.96 16.77
CA LEU A 431 -10.74 -22.18 17.98
C LEU A 431 -11.11 -20.72 17.63
N ALA A 432 -10.33 -20.08 16.75
CA ALA A 432 -10.59 -18.72 16.31
C ALA A 432 -11.97 -18.60 15.65
N LYS A 433 -12.30 -19.51 14.73
CA LYS A 433 -13.62 -19.51 14.04
C LYS A 433 -14.80 -19.67 15.01
N GLN A 434 -14.59 -20.32 16.16
CA GLN A 434 -15.63 -20.50 17.18
C GLN A 434 -15.73 -19.31 18.14
N GLN A 435 -14.60 -18.75 18.59
CA GLN A 435 -14.57 -17.72 19.62
C GLN A 435 -14.60 -16.29 19.09
N ILE A 436 -14.09 -16.07 17.89
CA ILE A 436 -14.03 -14.76 17.22
C ILE A 436 -14.58 -14.82 15.79
N PRO A 437 -15.84 -15.27 15.62
CA PRO A 437 -16.43 -15.51 14.30
C PRO A 437 -16.60 -14.24 13.45
N ALA A 438 -16.43 -13.06 14.05
CA ALA A 438 -16.49 -11.77 13.36
C ALA A 438 -15.11 -11.29 12.85
N ALA A 439 -14.01 -12.04 13.10
CA ALA A 439 -12.65 -11.68 12.71
C ALA A 439 -12.29 -12.12 11.29
#